data_14ade0650d02c4ed3595a9954f295262
#
_entry.id   14ade0650d02c4ed3595a9954f295262
#
_cell.length_a   1.000
_cell.length_b   1.000
_cell.length_c   1.000
_cell.angle_alpha   90.00
_cell.angle_beta   90.00
_cell.angle_gamma   90.00
#
_symmetry.space_group_name_H-M   'P 1'
#
loop_
_entity.id
_entity.type
_entity.pdbx_description
1 polymer ?
#
loop_
_entity_poly.entity_id
_entity_poly.type
_entity_poly.pdbx_seq_one_letter_code
_entity_poly.pdbx_strand_id
1 'polypeptide(L)'
;MNKLLNQALFRHPGLVVAPCEFGHGVFATENIPAETTLEECHHLRIKEEDCSGIIDDYVYGLEPDHNNSKEASEYYSLPLGLGSIFNHAEKHNTAYWHDTERDLIVFYTIKDVAAGEQLFINYGKDWWDTRERMPDP
;
A
#
# COMPACT_ATOMS: atom_id res chain seq x y z
N MET A 1 -29.09 -7.86 6.56
CA MET A 1 -28.72 -8.86 6.20
C MET A 1 -27.35 -8.88 6.40
N ASN A 2 -26.88 -8.92 6.30
CA ASN A 2 -26.03 -9.72 6.82
C ASN A 2 -24.75 -9.07 7.12
N LYS A 3 -24.30 -9.36 8.37
CA LYS A 3 -23.06 -8.82 8.88
C LYS A 3 -21.86 -9.11 7.99
N LEU A 4 -21.89 -10.24 7.25
CA LEU A 4 -20.80 -10.59 6.36
C LEU A 4 -20.65 -9.62 5.20
N LEU A 5 -21.75 -9.16 4.62
CA LEU A 5 -21.71 -8.17 3.55
C LEU A 5 -21.23 -6.81 4.04
N ASN A 6 -21.56 -6.46 5.28
CA ASN A 6 -21.11 -5.19 5.86
C ASN A 6 -19.62 -5.18 6.19
N GLN A 7 -18.99 -6.35 6.19
CA GLN A 7 -17.55 -6.49 6.44
C GLN A 7 -16.76 -6.62 5.16
N ALA A 8 -17.41 -6.57 3.99
CA ALA A 8 -16.71 -6.65 2.73
C ALA A 8 -15.76 -5.46 2.55
N LEU A 9 -14.56 -5.74 2.08
CA LEU A 9 -13.57 -4.70 1.84
C LEU A 9 -13.86 -3.98 0.53
N PHE A 10 -13.58 -2.69 0.52
CA PHE A 10 -13.76 -1.88 -0.67
C PHE A 10 -12.59 -2.06 -1.64
N ARG A 11 -12.91 -2.15 -2.93
CA ARG A 11 -11.93 -2.01 -4.01
C ARG A 11 -12.56 -1.15 -5.09
N HIS A 12 -11.86 -0.10 -5.49
CA HIS A 12 -12.34 0.78 -6.56
C HIS A 12 -12.40 0.01 -7.88
N PRO A 13 -13.51 0.09 -8.62
CA PRO A 13 -13.67 -0.69 -9.86
C PRO A 13 -12.77 -0.22 -11.01
N GLY A 14 -12.19 0.97 -10.91
CA GLY A 14 -11.33 1.53 -11.93
C GLY A 14 -9.85 1.16 -11.80
N LEU A 15 -9.52 0.00 -11.22
CA LEU A 15 -8.15 -0.47 -11.05
C LEU A 15 -7.93 -1.75 -11.85
N VAL A 16 -6.73 -1.88 -12.43
CA VAL A 16 -6.32 -3.11 -13.11
C VAL A 16 -4.84 -3.34 -12.85
N VAL A 17 -4.47 -4.61 -12.73
CA VAL A 17 -3.06 -5.02 -12.66
C VAL A 17 -2.61 -5.34 -14.09
N ALA A 18 -1.51 -4.75 -14.50
CA ALA A 18 -0.99 -4.94 -15.86
C ALA A 18 0.54 -5.01 -15.84
N PRO A 19 1.15 -5.63 -16.85
CA PRO A 19 2.61 -5.65 -16.95
C PRO A 19 3.18 -4.24 -17.17
N CYS A 20 4.36 -4.01 -16.60
CA CYS A 20 5.10 -2.76 -16.78
C CYS A 20 6.60 -3.06 -16.65
N GLU A 21 7.44 -2.03 -16.73
CA GLU A 21 8.88 -2.20 -16.66
C GLU A 21 9.36 -2.74 -15.30
N PHE A 22 8.53 -2.66 -14.27
CA PHE A 22 8.85 -3.17 -12.93
C PHE A 22 8.28 -4.58 -12.68
N GLY A 23 7.80 -5.26 -13.72
CA GLY A 23 7.09 -6.52 -13.61
C GLY A 23 5.60 -6.29 -13.78
N HIS A 24 4.89 -6.00 -12.70
CA HIS A 24 3.47 -5.64 -12.74
C HIS A 24 3.24 -4.36 -11.94
N GLY A 25 2.18 -3.64 -12.29
CA GLY A 25 1.77 -2.46 -11.59
C GLY A 25 0.26 -2.32 -11.57
N VAL A 26 -0.23 -1.36 -10.82
CA VAL A 26 -1.66 -1.05 -10.74
C VAL A 26 -1.92 0.20 -11.57
N PHE A 27 -2.89 0.10 -12.48
CA PHE A 27 -3.23 1.19 -13.41
C PHE A 27 -4.68 1.60 -13.23
N ALA A 28 -4.96 2.88 -13.47
CA ALA A 28 -6.32 3.38 -13.50
C ALA A 28 -6.94 3.09 -14.86
N THR A 29 -8.16 2.55 -14.87
CA THR A 29 -8.91 2.32 -16.12
C THR A 29 -9.84 3.47 -16.43
N GLU A 30 -10.00 4.41 -15.50
CA GLU A 30 -10.84 5.60 -15.65
C GLU A 30 -10.19 6.74 -14.86
N ASN A 31 -10.67 7.95 -15.05
CA ASN A 31 -10.18 9.09 -14.28
C ASN A 31 -10.61 8.94 -12.82
N ILE A 32 -9.68 9.09 -11.92
CA ILE A 32 -9.91 8.96 -10.47
C ILE A 32 -9.51 10.29 -9.82
N PRO A 33 -10.44 10.99 -9.16
CA PRO A 33 -10.12 12.24 -8.48
C PRO A 33 -9.18 12.02 -7.29
N ALA A 34 -8.51 13.07 -6.86
CA ALA A 34 -7.74 13.06 -5.62
C ALA A 34 -8.64 12.72 -4.42
N GLU A 35 -8.04 12.21 -3.38
CA GLU A 35 -8.73 11.86 -2.12
C GLU A 35 -9.81 10.80 -2.30
N THR A 36 -9.58 9.86 -3.22
CA THR A 36 -10.47 8.74 -3.47
C THR A 36 -9.87 7.48 -2.90
N THR A 37 -10.65 6.74 -2.12
CA THR A 37 -10.21 5.43 -1.61
C THR A 37 -10.09 4.46 -2.77
N LEU A 38 -8.96 3.79 -2.84
CA LEU A 38 -8.67 2.81 -3.89
C LEU A 38 -8.93 1.38 -3.42
N GLU A 39 -8.41 1.02 -2.26
CA GLU A 39 -8.56 -0.33 -1.74
C GLU A 39 -8.39 -0.36 -0.24
N GLU A 40 -9.24 -1.17 0.40
CA GLU A 40 -9.09 -1.53 1.81
C GLU A 40 -8.51 -2.93 1.84
N CYS A 41 -7.37 -3.10 2.50
CA CYS A 41 -6.64 -4.37 2.52
C CYS A 41 -6.54 -4.93 3.92
N HIS A 42 -6.84 -6.21 4.06
CA HIS A 42 -6.33 -6.94 5.20
C HIS A 42 -4.81 -7.00 5.08
N HIS A 43 -4.11 -7.21 6.18
CA HIS A 43 -2.67 -7.30 6.14
C HIS A 43 -2.17 -8.31 7.17
N LEU A 44 -0.96 -8.79 6.93
CA LEU A 44 -0.27 -9.63 7.89
C LEU A 44 0.77 -8.77 8.61
N ARG A 45 0.87 -8.93 9.92
CA ARG A 45 1.91 -8.29 10.71
C ARG A 45 3.10 -9.22 10.73
N ILE A 46 4.22 -8.74 10.19
CA ILE A 46 5.44 -9.52 10.10
C ILE A 46 6.46 -8.89 11.04
N LYS A 47 7.04 -9.67 11.92
CA LYS A 47 8.10 -9.16 12.80
C LYS A 47 9.30 -8.76 11.96
N GLU A 48 9.99 -7.70 12.37
CA GLU A 48 11.17 -7.23 11.66
C GLU A 48 12.18 -8.35 11.41
N GLU A 49 12.41 -9.20 12.38
CA GLU A 49 13.35 -10.32 12.25
C GLU A 49 12.95 -11.34 11.21
N ASP A 50 11.67 -11.40 10.85
CA ASP A 50 11.16 -12.32 9.84
C ASP A 50 11.08 -11.67 8.45
N CYS A 51 11.37 -10.38 8.33
CA CYS A 51 11.34 -9.66 7.06
C CYS A 51 12.68 -9.84 6.37
N SER A 52 12.77 -10.86 5.54
CA SER A 52 14.00 -11.14 4.78
C SER A 52 13.66 -11.67 3.39
N GLY A 53 14.63 -11.63 2.51
CA GLY A 53 14.45 -12.10 1.13
C GLY A 53 13.35 -11.32 0.43
N ILE A 54 12.50 -12.02 -0.30
CA ILE A 54 11.45 -11.39 -1.09
C ILE A 54 10.38 -10.71 -0.22
N ILE A 55 10.15 -11.22 0.98
CA ILE A 55 9.15 -10.62 1.89
C ILE A 55 9.53 -9.18 2.20
N ASP A 56 10.81 -8.90 2.39
CA ASP A 56 11.31 -7.58 2.72
C ASP A 56 10.98 -6.53 1.65
N ASP A 57 10.75 -6.98 0.41
CA ASP A 57 10.42 -6.08 -0.70
C ASP A 57 8.95 -5.66 -0.73
N TYR A 58 8.07 -6.35 0.00
CA TYR A 58 6.63 -6.14 -0.06
C TYR A 58 6.00 -5.59 1.20
N VAL A 59 6.80 -5.38 2.26
CA VAL A 59 6.24 -4.90 3.53
C VAL A 59 6.31 -3.38 3.63
N TYR A 60 5.35 -2.81 4.36
CA TYR A 60 5.28 -1.39 4.65
C TYR A 60 5.49 -1.17 6.14
N GLY A 61 6.08 -0.03 6.49
CA GLY A 61 6.19 0.36 7.88
C GLY A 61 4.83 0.67 8.48
N LEU A 62 4.66 0.33 9.74
CA LEU A 62 3.48 0.72 10.50
C LEU A 62 3.82 1.91 11.39
N GLU A 63 2.91 2.88 11.41
CA GLU A 63 3.06 4.03 12.28
C GLU A 63 3.04 3.58 13.75
N PRO A 64 3.87 4.18 14.61
CA PRO A 64 3.82 3.85 16.03
C PRO A 64 2.44 4.14 16.61
N ASP A 65 1.93 3.22 17.41
CA ASP A 65 0.73 3.45 18.17
C ASP A 65 1.05 4.47 19.27
N HIS A 66 0.23 5.47 19.44
CA HIS A 66 0.41 6.49 20.48
C HIS A 66 0.52 5.88 21.89
N ASN A 67 -0.08 4.72 22.10
CA ASN A 67 -0.09 4.06 23.38
C ASN A 67 1.02 3.02 23.53
N ASN A 68 1.66 2.60 22.43
CA ASN A 68 2.70 1.58 22.49
C ASN A 68 3.60 1.66 21.25
N SER A 69 4.36 2.73 21.17
CA SER A 69 5.22 2.98 20.02
C SER A 69 6.31 1.91 19.84
N LYS A 70 6.70 1.26 20.91
CA LYS A 70 7.74 0.24 20.86
C LYS A 70 7.29 -1.01 20.11
N GLU A 71 6.06 -1.44 20.39
CA GLU A 71 5.50 -2.63 19.76
C GLU A 71 5.26 -2.40 18.27
N ALA A 72 4.73 -1.23 17.91
CA ALA A 72 4.44 -0.91 16.52
C ALA A 72 5.70 -0.91 15.66
N SER A 73 6.85 -0.49 16.20
CA SER A 73 8.10 -0.43 15.44
C SER A 73 8.73 -1.80 15.19
N GLU A 74 8.29 -2.85 15.89
CA GLU A 74 8.81 -4.20 15.72
C GLU A 74 8.10 -4.98 14.61
N TYR A 75 7.05 -4.42 14.04
CA TYR A 75 6.24 -5.08 13.02
C TYR A 75 6.15 -4.25 11.76
N TYR A 76 6.09 -4.97 10.64
CA TYR A 76 5.79 -4.40 9.34
C TYR A 76 4.47 -4.97 8.85
N SER A 77 3.85 -4.28 7.93
CA SER A 77 2.60 -4.71 7.32
C SER A 77 2.85 -5.32 5.96
N LEU A 78 2.30 -6.50 5.72
CA LEU A 78 2.22 -7.07 4.37
C LEU A 78 0.76 -6.99 3.93
N PRO A 79 0.38 -5.94 3.18
CA PRO A 79 -0.99 -5.81 2.71
C PRO A 79 -1.32 -6.90 1.70
N LEU A 80 -2.55 -7.39 1.76
CA LEU A 80 -3.06 -8.37 0.81
C LEU A 80 -3.82 -7.64 -0.31
N GLY A 81 -4.18 -8.36 -1.35
CA GLY A 81 -4.83 -7.75 -2.51
C GLY A 81 -3.84 -6.94 -3.35
N LEU A 82 -4.26 -5.79 -3.84
CA LEU A 82 -3.41 -4.94 -4.69
C LEU A 82 -2.38 -4.16 -3.90
N GLY A 83 -2.51 -4.09 -2.57
CA GLY A 83 -1.63 -3.27 -1.74
C GLY A 83 -0.16 -3.59 -1.89
N SER A 84 0.21 -4.85 -2.17
CA SER A 84 1.60 -5.24 -2.36
C SER A 84 2.07 -5.11 -3.81
N ILE A 85 1.21 -4.64 -4.72
CA ILE A 85 1.54 -4.54 -6.15
C ILE A 85 1.86 -3.11 -6.57
N PHE A 86 1.47 -2.10 -5.79
CA PHE A 86 1.79 -0.71 -6.13
C PHE A 86 3.30 -0.51 -6.19
N ASN A 87 3.76 0.10 -7.27
CA ASN A 87 5.17 0.43 -7.45
C ASN A 87 5.51 1.77 -6.81
N HIS A 88 6.80 2.02 -6.62
CA HIS A 88 7.30 3.26 -6.05
C HIS A 88 7.61 4.28 -7.13
N ALA A 89 7.31 5.54 -6.84
CA ALA A 89 7.84 6.69 -7.57
C ALA A 89 7.95 7.88 -6.63
N GLU A 90 8.96 8.74 -6.84
CA GLU A 90 9.08 9.96 -6.05
C GLU A 90 7.86 10.86 -6.31
N LYS A 91 7.44 10.97 -7.56
CA LYS A 91 6.23 11.69 -7.93
C LYS A 91 5.04 10.73 -7.83
N HIS A 92 4.72 10.36 -6.62
CA HIS A 92 3.64 9.40 -6.37
C HIS A 92 2.27 10.09 -6.38
N ASN A 93 1.24 9.31 -6.63
CA ASN A 93 -0.15 9.78 -6.68
C ASN A 93 -1.04 9.04 -5.69
N THR A 94 -0.47 8.11 -4.94
CA THR A 94 -1.18 7.23 -4.02
C THR A 94 -0.46 7.23 -2.68
N ALA A 95 -1.22 7.12 -1.62
CA ALA A 95 -0.69 6.99 -0.26
C ALA A 95 -1.48 5.91 0.47
N TYR A 96 -1.04 5.57 1.66
CA TYR A 96 -1.76 4.62 2.51
C TYR A 96 -1.82 5.12 3.94
N TRP A 97 -2.78 4.60 4.69
CA TRP A 97 -2.85 4.82 6.13
C TRP A 97 -3.34 3.53 6.80
N HIS A 98 -3.02 3.39 8.07
CA HIS A 98 -3.41 2.23 8.85
C HIS A 98 -4.66 2.57 9.65
N ASP A 99 -5.78 1.94 9.28
CA ASP A 99 -7.03 2.06 10.02
C ASP A 99 -6.95 1.13 11.22
N THR A 100 -6.65 1.69 12.39
CA THR A 100 -6.42 0.90 13.59
C THR A 100 -7.69 0.29 14.17
N GLU A 101 -8.85 0.88 13.89
CA GLU A 101 -10.12 0.33 14.39
C GLU A 101 -10.47 -0.98 13.69
N ARG A 102 -10.29 -1.02 12.38
CA ARG A 102 -10.59 -2.21 11.59
C ARG A 102 -9.35 -3.05 11.30
N ASP A 103 -8.19 -2.55 11.66
CA ASP A 103 -6.88 -3.14 11.36
C ASP A 103 -6.71 -3.44 9.87
N LEU A 104 -6.93 -2.41 9.07
CA LEU A 104 -6.80 -2.47 7.62
C LEU A 104 -5.75 -1.46 7.14
N ILE A 105 -5.13 -1.76 6.02
CA ILE A 105 -4.31 -0.79 5.30
C ILE A 105 -5.18 -0.24 4.17
N VAL A 106 -5.33 1.08 4.13
CA VAL A 106 -6.21 1.75 3.17
C VAL A 106 -5.36 2.56 2.20
N PHE A 107 -5.49 2.29 0.92
CA PHE A 107 -4.80 3.04 -0.14
C PHE A 107 -5.76 4.06 -0.75
N TYR A 108 -5.26 5.25 -1.03
CA TYR A 108 -6.08 6.34 -1.57
C TYR A 108 -5.23 7.25 -2.47
N THR A 109 -5.91 7.97 -3.38
CA THR A 109 -5.24 8.93 -4.25
C THR A 109 -4.95 10.23 -3.51
N ILE A 110 -3.79 10.83 -3.80
CA ILE A 110 -3.43 12.16 -3.29
C ILE A 110 -3.44 13.21 -4.39
N LYS A 111 -3.65 12.80 -5.63
CA LYS A 111 -3.77 13.67 -6.81
C LYS A 111 -4.80 13.07 -7.73
N ASP A 112 -5.28 13.87 -8.68
CA ASP A 112 -6.11 13.36 -9.78
C ASP A 112 -5.27 12.39 -10.61
N VAL A 113 -5.85 11.27 -10.97
CA VAL A 113 -5.20 10.24 -11.79
C VAL A 113 -6.02 10.07 -13.06
N ALA A 114 -5.38 10.16 -14.20
CA ALA A 114 -6.06 9.99 -15.49
C ALA A 114 -6.13 8.51 -15.87
N ALA A 115 -7.15 8.15 -16.65
CA ALA A 115 -7.25 6.81 -17.20
C ALA A 115 -5.96 6.44 -17.92
N GLY A 116 -5.45 5.24 -17.67
CA GLY A 116 -4.21 4.76 -18.26
C GLY A 116 -2.95 5.06 -17.43
N GLU A 117 -3.04 5.92 -16.43
CA GLU A 117 -1.89 6.21 -15.58
C GLU A 117 -1.67 5.11 -14.55
N GLN A 118 -0.41 4.86 -14.26
CA GLN A 118 -0.04 3.93 -13.19
C GLN A 118 -0.17 4.61 -11.82
N LEU A 119 -0.60 3.84 -10.83
CA LEU A 119 -0.69 4.28 -9.45
C LEU A 119 0.60 3.94 -8.74
N PHE A 120 1.27 4.94 -8.20
CA PHE A 120 2.55 4.83 -7.52
C PHE A 120 2.44 5.31 -6.10
N ILE A 121 3.11 4.62 -5.19
CA ILE A 121 3.27 5.07 -3.81
C ILE A 121 4.72 5.50 -3.60
N ASN A 122 4.97 6.20 -2.49
CA ASN A 122 6.32 6.47 -2.05
C ASN A 122 6.59 5.57 -0.84
N TYR A 123 7.56 4.65 -0.98
CA TYR A 123 7.91 3.72 0.10
C TYR A 123 8.58 4.42 1.28
N GLY A 124 9.06 5.66 1.08
CA GLY A 124 9.76 6.40 2.10
C GLY A 124 11.27 6.14 2.06
N LYS A 125 12.01 7.12 2.56
CA LYS A 125 13.46 7.08 2.52
C LYS A 125 14.03 5.90 3.31
N ASP A 126 13.47 5.63 4.49
CA ASP A 126 13.97 4.57 5.36
C ASP A 126 13.89 3.20 4.70
N TRP A 127 12.86 2.97 3.90
CA TRP A 127 12.70 1.70 3.19
C TRP A 127 13.89 1.46 2.24
N TRP A 128 14.30 2.50 1.49
CA TRP A 128 15.40 2.40 0.54
C TRP A 128 16.76 2.31 1.24
N ASP A 129 16.95 3.10 2.29
CA ASP A 129 18.20 3.14 3.02
C ASP A 129 18.52 1.78 3.68
N THR A 130 17.51 1.15 4.26
CA THR A 130 17.70 -0.15 4.91
C THR A 130 17.99 -1.28 3.93
N ARG A 131 17.61 -1.11 2.66
CA ARG A 131 17.82 -2.10 1.61
C ARG A 131 19.03 -1.81 0.75
N GLU A 132 19.73 -0.71 1.02
CA GLU A 132 20.88 -0.27 0.27
C GLU A 132 20.60 -0.19 -1.25
N ARG A 133 19.41 0.29 -1.59
CA ARG A 133 18.98 0.44 -2.98
C ARG A 133 18.55 1.88 -3.25
N MET A 134 18.68 2.27 -4.53
CA MET A 134 18.17 3.57 -4.98
C MET A 134 16.79 3.37 -5.59
N PRO A 135 15.83 4.27 -5.31
CA PRO A 135 14.52 4.19 -5.95
C PRO A 135 14.63 4.47 -7.44
N ASP A 136 13.82 3.79 -8.24
CA ASP A 136 13.68 4.10 -9.66
C ASP A 136 12.97 5.45 -9.80
N PRO A 137 13.39 6.27 -10.78
CA PRO A 137 12.80 7.59 -10.98
C PRO A 137 11.33 7.54 -11.42
#